data_018e55f3c3e93d59ad697d1b07b1ae3e
#
_entry.id   018e55f3c3e93d59ad697d1b07b1ae3e
#
_cell.length_a   1.000
_cell.length_b   1.000
_cell.length_c   1.000
_cell.angle_alpha   90.00
_cell.angle_beta   90.00
_cell.angle_gamma   90.00
#
_symmetry.space_group_name_H-M   'P 1'
#
loop_
_entity.id
_entity.type
_entity.pdbx_description
1 polymer ?
#
loop_
_entity_poly.entity_id
_entity_poly.type
_entity_poly.pdbx_seq_one_letter_code
_entity_poly.pdbx_strand_id
1 'polypeptide(L)'
;LGRFLSGTSILERIPLLTMSHPSRITRRDLLQRAGSGAGLLGLATLLQDEKLLGAAIDGNPLTPKPSHVPARAKRVIWLFMNGGPSQVDTWDHKPALAKHHGQTLEGFDKHTGFFANAVGGVMQSPFDFRPRGRCGKMVSEIFPHLGAHVDRMAFIHSGHTESNNHSPALFMMNCGLPRMGLP
;
A
#
# COMPACT_ATOMS: atom_id res chain seq x y z
N LEU A 1 -69.59 -17.84 -25.68
CA LEU A 1 -69.47 -16.48 -26.21
C LEU A 1 -68.03 -16.04 -26.02
N GLY A 2 -67.14 -16.17 -26.92
CA GLY A 2 -66.95 -15.61 -28.20
C GLY A 2 -66.16 -14.32 -28.11
N ARG A 3 -64.81 -14.39 -28.39
CA ARG A 3 -64.18 -13.47 -29.32
C ARG A 3 -62.68 -13.79 -29.53
N PHE A 4 -62.41 -14.14 -30.73
CA PHE A 4 -61.12 -14.06 -31.42
C PHE A 4 -60.60 -12.62 -31.44
N LEU A 5 -59.31 -12.41 -31.23
CA LEU A 5 -58.51 -11.33 -31.80
C LEU A 5 -57.09 -11.84 -31.96
N SER A 6 -56.75 -12.16 -33.14
CA SER A 6 -55.94 -11.46 -34.17
C SER A 6 -54.50 -11.24 -33.73
N GLY A 7 -53.66 -12.02 -34.42
CA GLY A 7 -52.20 -11.91 -34.37
C GLY A 7 -51.73 -10.54 -34.84
N THR A 8 -50.70 -10.05 -34.15
CA THR A 8 -49.85 -9.00 -34.65
C THR A 8 -48.42 -9.49 -34.62
N SER A 9 -47.90 -9.56 -35.82
CA SER A 9 -46.54 -9.87 -36.25
C SER A 9 -45.48 -9.08 -35.43
N ILE A 10 -44.63 -9.81 -34.73
CA ILE A 10 -43.38 -9.29 -34.17
C ILE A 10 -42.28 -9.46 -35.20
N LEU A 11 -42.37 -8.69 -36.25
CA LEU A 11 -41.28 -8.52 -37.23
C LEU A 11 -41.19 -7.03 -37.54
N GLU A 12 -40.56 -6.29 -36.68
CA GLU A 12 -39.97 -4.97 -37.00
C GLU A 12 -39.21 -4.42 -35.82
N ARG A 13 -37.92 -4.53 -35.86
CA ARG A 13 -36.92 -3.46 -35.76
C ARG A 13 -35.60 -4.08 -35.34
N ILE A 14 -34.90 -4.60 -36.32
CA ILE A 14 -33.45 -4.74 -36.21
C ILE A 14 -32.91 -3.30 -36.41
N PRO A 15 -32.26 -2.69 -35.42
CA PRO A 15 -31.59 -1.42 -35.66
C PRO A 15 -30.42 -1.71 -36.61
N LEU A 16 -30.44 -1.07 -37.75
CA LEU A 16 -29.28 -0.94 -38.65
C LEU A 16 -28.06 -0.53 -37.79
N LEU A 17 -27.12 -1.44 -37.64
CA LEU A 17 -25.78 -1.13 -37.19
C LEU A 17 -25.22 -0.07 -38.14
N THR A 18 -25.28 1.18 -37.72
CA THR A 18 -24.51 2.26 -38.35
C THR A 18 -23.05 1.88 -38.23
N MET A 19 -22.49 1.42 -39.38
CA MET A 19 -21.04 1.29 -39.50
C MET A 19 -20.41 2.64 -39.22
N SER A 20 -19.87 2.79 -38.02
CA SER A 20 -19.07 3.94 -37.68
C SER A 20 -17.85 3.96 -38.62
N HIS A 21 -17.71 5.03 -39.36
CA HIS A 21 -16.54 5.29 -40.18
C HIS A 21 -15.28 5.08 -39.32
N PRO A 22 -14.24 4.43 -39.84
CA PRO A 22 -12.98 4.31 -39.13
C PRO A 22 -12.50 5.73 -38.81
N SER A 23 -12.50 6.08 -37.54
CA SER A 23 -11.99 7.35 -37.06
C SER A 23 -10.56 7.52 -37.58
N ARG A 24 -10.33 8.57 -38.36
CA ARG A 24 -8.99 8.89 -38.89
C ARG A 24 -8.03 8.97 -37.70
N ILE A 25 -7.06 8.05 -37.67
CA ILE A 25 -5.99 8.08 -36.67
C ILE A 25 -5.28 9.44 -36.80
N THR A 26 -5.33 10.24 -35.75
CA THR A 26 -4.62 11.53 -35.72
C THR A 26 -3.12 11.30 -35.57
N ARG A 27 -2.31 12.31 -35.98
CA ARG A 27 -0.85 12.24 -35.76
C ARG A 27 -0.50 12.02 -34.30
N ARG A 28 -1.30 12.55 -33.39
CA ARG A 28 -1.12 12.39 -31.94
C ARG A 28 -1.39 10.95 -31.51
N ASP A 29 -2.46 10.33 -32.00
CA ASP A 29 -2.80 8.93 -31.73
C ASP A 29 -1.71 7.99 -32.26
N LEU A 30 -1.17 8.30 -33.45
CA LEU A 30 -0.06 7.54 -34.02
C LEU A 30 1.19 7.64 -33.17
N LEU A 31 1.57 8.84 -32.74
CA LEU A 31 2.74 9.06 -31.91
C LEU A 31 2.59 8.43 -30.53
N GLN A 32 1.40 8.49 -29.91
CA GLN A 32 1.15 7.84 -28.63
C GLN A 32 1.24 6.31 -28.74
N ARG A 33 0.67 5.73 -29.80
CA ARG A 33 0.72 4.29 -30.04
C ARG A 33 2.11 3.81 -30.42
N ALA A 34 2.82 4.54 -31.26
CA ALA A 34 4.20 4.22 -31.64
C ALA A 34 5.17 4.42 -30.47
N GLY A 35 4.98 5.49 -29.69
CA GLY A 35 5.82 5.77 -28.52
C GLY A 35 5.65 4.73 -27.41
N SER A 36 4.42 4.26 -27.13
CA SER A 36 4.19 3.21 -26.16
C SER A 36 4.75 1.86 -26.61
N GLY A 37 4.67 1.52 -27.89
CA GLY A 37 5.23 0.28 -28.43
C GLY A 37 6.76 0.28 -28.43
N ALA A 38 7.40 1.30 -29.00
CA ALA A 38 8.86 1.41 -29.06
C ALA A 38 9.47 1.63 -27.66
N GLY A 39 8.81 2.42 -26.81
CA GLY A 39 9.24 2.65 -25.44
C GLY A 39 9.16 1.38 -24.59
N LEU A 40 8.13 0.56 -24.75
CA LEU A 40 8.02 -0.73 -24.07
C LEU A 40 9.08 -1.73 -24.55
N LEU A 41 9.39 -1.77 -25.86
CA LEU A 41 10.47 -2.62 -26.37
C LEU A 41 11.84 -2.14 -25.85
N GLY A 42 12.11 -0.83 -25.85
CA GLY A 42 13.33 -0.26 -25.28
C GLY A 42 13.43 -0.53 -23.77
N LEU A 43 12.35 -0.39 -23.04
CA LEU A 43 12.31 -0.74 -21.61
C LEU A 43 12.52 -2.24 -21.38
N ALA A 44 11.91 -3.08 -22.22
CA ALA A 44 12.07 -4.53 -22.13
C ALA A 44 13.53 -4.96 -22.38
N THR A 45 14.23 -4.36 -23.36
CA THR A 45 15.65 -4.65 -23.60
C THR A 45 16.52 -4.18 -22.44
N LEU A 46 16.29 -2.97 -21.90
CA LEU A 46 17.02 -2.47 -20.73
C LEU A 46 16.79 -3.37 -19.50
N LEU A 47 15.55 -3.77 -19.26
CA LEU A 47 15.22 -4.67 -18.15
C LEU A 47 15.79 -6.09 -18.35
N GLN A 48 15.97 -6.52 -19.59
CA GLN A 48 16.57 -7.80 -19.93
C GLN A 48 18.09 -7.76 -19.71
N ASP A 49 18.76 -6.67 -20.12
CA ASP A 49 20.20 -6.46 -19.88
C ASP A 49 20.51 -6.39 -18.39
N GLU A 50 19.66 -5.74 -17.61
CA GLU A 50 19.72 -5.68 -16.15
C GLU A 50 19.25 -6.99 -15.48
N LYS A 51 18.86 -8.02 -16.24
CA LYS A 51 18.25 -9.27 -15.73
C LYS A 51 17.02 -9.05 -14.84
N LEU A 52 16.37 -7.92 -15.01
CA LEU A 52 15.16 -7.54 -14.27
C LEU A 52 13.88 -8.10 -14.91
N LEU A 53 13.89 -8.37 -16.22
CA LEU A 53 12.89 -9.21 -16.86
C LEU A 53 13.33 -10.65 -16.61
N GLY A 54 12.77 -11.23 -15.58
CA GLY A 54 13.00 -12.57 -15.10
C GLY A 54 13.87 -13.45 -15.99
N ALA A 55 15.09 -13.74 -15.55
CA ALA A 55 15.69 -15.03 -15.88
C ALA A 55 14.56 -16.04 -15.77
N ALA A 56 14.38 -16.88 -16.81
CA ALA A 56 13.33 -17.90 -16.84
C ALA A 56 13.21 -18.47 -15.43
N ILE A 57 12.03 -18.23 -14.83
CA ILE A 57 11.79 -18.73 -13.48
C ILE A 57 11.79 -20.22 -13.68
N ASP A 58 12.87 -20.87 -13.30
CA ASP A 58 12.90 -22.33 -13.17
C ASP A 58 11.77 -22.68 -12.22
N GLY A 59 10.58 -22.84 -12.76
CA GLY A 59 9.29 -23.25 -12.18
C GLY A 59 9.00 -23.04 -10.70
N ASN A 60 9.97 -22.61 -9.89
CA ASN A 60 9.79 -22.41 -8.45
C ASN A 60 9.71 -20.91 -8.10
N PRO A 61 8.52 -20.39 -7.79
CA PRO A 61 8.34 -18.99 -7.40
C PRO A 61 9.06 -18.61 -6.11
N LEU A 62 9.49 -19.58 -5.33
CA LEU A 62 10.22 -19.41 -4.06
C LEU A 62 11.74 -19.35 -4.24
N THR A 63 12.24 -19.49 -5.46
CA THR A 63 13.69 -19.35 -5.73
C THR A 63 14.15 -17.93 -5.34
N PRO A 64 15.24 -17.80 -4.56
CA PRO A 64 15.76 -16.50 -4.18
C PRO A 64 16.08 -15.65 -5.40
N LYS A 65 15.53 -14.45 -5.45
CA LYS A 65 15.82 -13.49 -6.51
C LYS A 65 17.19 -12.83 -6.26
N PRO A 66 17.92 -12.48 -7.31
CA PRO A 66 19.18 -11.74 -7.14
C PRO A 66 18.88 -10.40 -6.45
N SER A 67 19.77 -10.03 -5.54
CA SER A 67 19.69 -8.75 -4.82
C SER A 67 19.96 -7.58 -5.76
N HIS A 68 19.18 -6.48 -5.62
CA HIS A 68 19.40 -5.23 -6.37
C HIS A 68 20.70 -4.52 -5.98
N VAL A 69 21.25 -4.84 -4.82
CA VAL A 69 22.52 -4.30 -4.31
C VAL A 69 23.36 -5.43 -3.74
N PRO A 70 24.69 -5.32 -3.72
CA PRO A 70 25.55 -6.33 -3.12
C PRO A 70 25.15 -6.61 -1.67
N ALA A 71 24.87 -7.87 -1.36
CA ALA A 71 24.48 -8.27 -0.01
C ALA A 71 25.68 -8.17 0.93
N ARG A 72 25.57 -7.38 1.98
CA ARG A 72 26.58 -7.23 3.05
C ARG A 72 26.18 -7.98 4.32
N ALA A 73 24.87 -8.06 4.59
CA ALA A 73 24.35 -8.77 5.76
C ALA A 73 24.37 -10.28 5.50
N LYS A 74 24.97 -11.03 6.40
CA LYS A 74 25.00 -12.49 6.36
C LYS A 74 23.85 -13.13 7.14
N ARG A 75 23.26 -12.39 8.07
CA ARG A 75 22.19 -12.86 8.96
C ARG A 75 21.25 -11.70 9.24
N VAL A 76 19.96 -12.00 9.33
CA VAL A 76 18.91 -11.06 9.69
C VAL A 76 18.16 -11.61 10.90
N ILE A 77 17.92 -10.76 11.88
CA ILE A 77 17.05 -11.05 13.02
C ILE A 77 15.81 -10.16 12.86
N TRP A 78 14.66 -10.79 12.72
CA TRP A 78 13.37 -10.11 12.61
C TRP A 78 12.69 -10.08 13.98
N LEU A 79 12.72 -8.90 14.64
CA LEU A 79 12.05 -8.68 15.92
C LEU A 79 10.70 -8.01 15.65
N PHE A 80 9.66 -8.80 15.57
CA PHE A 80 8.33 -8.33 15.26
C PHE A 80 7.45 -8.26 16.50
N MET A 81 6.90 -7.07 16.77
CA MET A 81 5.95 -6.86 17.88
C MET A 81 4.52 -7.10 17.35
N ASN A 82 3.97 -8.26 17.69
CA ASN A 82 2.62 -8.64 17.28
C ASN A 82 1.58 -7.69 17.91
N GLY A 83 0.57 -7.32 17.14
CA GLY A 83 -0.48 -6.39 17.55
C GLY A 83 -0.10 -4.91 17.45
N GLY A 84 1.15 -4.62 17.16
CA GLY A 84 1.67 -3.28 16.92
C GLY A 84 1.76 -2.42 18.19
N PRO A 85 2.94 -1.89 18.54
CA PRO A 85 3.04 -0.87 19.57
C PRO A 85 2.47 0.45 19.06
N SER A 86 2.04 1.31 19.96
CA SER A 86 1.67 2.68 19.64
C SER A 86 2.89 3.45 19.12
N GLN A 87 2.91 3.81 17.84
CA GLN A 87 4.03 4.54 17.25
C GLN A 87 4.23 5.91 17.88
N VAL A 88 3.14 6.58 18.28
CA VAL A 88 3.20 7.93 18.90
C VAL A 88 3.71 7.90 20.34
N ASP A 89 3.74 6.73 20.96
CA ASP A 89 4.26 6.52 22.30
C ASP A 89 5.69 5.97 22.30
N THR A 90 6.26 5.67 21.12
CA THR A 90 7.56 5.00 20.98
C THR A 90 8.57 5.82 20.18
N TRP A 91 8.42 5.90 18.85
CA TRP A 91 9.44 6.45 17.95
C TRP A 91 8.98 7.68 17.17
N ASP A 92 7.67 7.92 17.10
CA ASP A 92 7.08 8.97 16.29
C ASP A 92 6.50 10.09 17.15
N HIS A 93 7.40 10.87 17.76
CA HIS A 93 7.04 12.01 18.60
C HIS A 93 6.16 13.02 17.86
N LYS A 94 4.97 13.27 18.38
CA LYS A 94 3.98 14.20 17.83
C LYS A 94 3.63 15.31 18.82
N PRO A 95 4.35 16.44 18.85
CA PRO A 95 4.06 17.55 19.75
C PRO A 95 2.64 18.10 19.65
N ALA A 96 2.02 17.98 18.45
CA ALA A 96 0.65 18.39 18.23
C ALA A 96 -0.36 17.63 19.11
N LEU A 97 -0.07 16.38 19.50
CA LEU A 97 -0.94 15.62 20.40
C LEU A 97 -1.02 16.25 21.79
N ALA A 98 0.09 16.78 22.30
CA ALA A 98 0.10 17.51 23.56
C ALA A 98 -0.68 18.83 23.46
N LYS A 99 -0.54 19.55 22.32
CA LYS A 99 -1.26 20.81 22.08
C LYS A 99 -2.78 20.62 22.03
N HIS A 100 -3.24 19.50 21.49
CA HIS A 100 -4.67 19.21 21.29
C HIS A 100 -5.21 18.16 22.27
N HIS A 101 -4.49 17.87 23.34
CA HIS A 101 -4.90 16.91 24.35
C HIS A 101 -6.29 17.24 24.92
N GLY A 102 -7.17 16.23 24.98
CA GLY A 102 -8.55 16.37 25.45
C GLY A 102 -9.53 17.00 24.45
N GLN A 103 -9.04 17.54 23.33
CA GLN A 103 -9.90 18.16 22.32
C GLN A 103 -10.46 17.11 21.36
N THR A 104 -11.69 17.34 20.89
CA THR A 104 -12.24 16.60 19.76
C THR A 104 -11.83 17.30 18.47
N LEU A 105 -11.24 16.55 17.52
CA LEU A 105 -10.89 17.12 16.21
C LEU A 105 -12.13 17.20 15.33
N GLU A 106 -12.41 18.39 14.81
CA GLU A 106 -13.43 18.60 13.79
C GLU A 106 -12.98 17.92 12.47
N GLY A 107 -13.95 17.30 11.76
CA GLY A 107 -13.69 16.61 10.49
C GLY A 107 -12.98 15.26 10.62
N PHE A 108 -12.70 14.79 11.84
CA PHE A 108 -12.17 13.47 12.04
C PHE A 108 -13.24 12.40 11.79
N ASP A 109 -12.94 11.41 10.96
CA ASP A 109 -13.84 10.30 10.73
C ASP A 109 -13.91 9.41 11.98
N LYS A 110 -15.04 9.51 12.69
CA LYS A 110 -15.32 8.73 13.90
C LYS A 110 -15.60 7.26 13.61
N HIS A 111 -15.77 6.88 12.35
CA HIS A 111 -16.06 5.52 11.93
C HIS A 111 -14.78 4.70 11.59
N THR A 112 -13.61 5.25 11.83
CA THR A 112 -12.36 4.53 11.68
C THR A 112 -12.16 3.56 12.85
N GLY A 113 -12.42 2.29 12.63
CA GLY A 113 -12.08 1.23 13.58
C GLY A 113 -13.25 0.39 14.10
N PHE A 114 -12.92 -0.52 14.98
CA PHE A 114 -13.86 -1.48 15.59
C PHE A 114 -14.94 -0.81 16.47
N PHE A 115 -14.64 0.36 16.99
CA PHE A 115 -15.48 1.06 17.97
C PHE A 115 -15.93 2.42 17.41
N ALA A 116 -16.67 2.38 16.32
CA ALA A 116 -17.10 3.56 15.57
C ALA A 116 -17.75 4.68 16.42
N ASN A 117 -18.32 4.34 17.58
CA ASN A 117 -19.04 5.30 18.43
C ASN A 117 -18.27 5.64 19.74
N ALA A 118 -17.04 5.17 19.90
CA ALA A 118 -16.28 5.30 21.14
C ALA A 118 -14.96 6.06 20.95
N VAL A 119 -14.85 6.91 19.93
CA VAL A 119 -13.67 7.74 19.72
C VAL A 119 -13.71 8.90 20.71
N GLY A 120 -12.75 8.93 21.63
CA GLY A 120 -12.57 10.01 22.59
C GLY A 120 -11.82 11.21 22.01
N GLY A 121 -11.44 12.14 22.89
CA GLY A 121 -10.57 13.25 22.53
C GLY A 121 -9.15 12.81 22.18
N VAL A 122 -8.39 13.70 21.55
CA VAL A 122 -6.96 13.53 21.29
C VAL A 122 -6.23 13.26 22.60
N MET A 123 -5.37 12.26 22.61
CA MET A 123 -4.56 11.92 23.78
C MET A 123 -3.07 12.17 23.47
N GLN A 124 -2.41 12.91 24.32
CA GLN A 124 -0.94 13.02 24.30
C GLN A 124 -0.32 11.71 24.78
N SER A 125 0.93 11.47 24.38
CA SER A 125 1.69 10.36 24.97
C SER A 125 1.88 10.55 26.46
N PRO A 126 1.65 9.53 27.28
CA PRO A 126 1.94 9.58 28.72
C PRO A 126 3.43 9.46 29.02
N PHE A 127 4.27 9.21 28.01
CA PHE A 127 5.70 8.98 28.15
C PHE A 127 6.51 10.21 27.73
N ASP A 128 7.62 10.42 28.41
CA ASP A 128 8.58 11.47 28.09
C ASP A 128 9.39 11.11 26.83
N PHE A 129 9.59 12.11 25.97
CA PHE A 129 10.46 12.00 24.81
C PHE A 129 11.70 12.85 24.98
N ARG A 130 12.87 12.29 24.64
CA ARG A 130 14.14 13.00 24.70
C ARG A 130 14.95 12.79 23.44
N PRO A 131 15.72 13.80 22.99
CA PRO A 131 16.65 13.62 21.88
C PRO A 131 17.75 12.64 22.29
N ARG A 132 18.06 11.71 21.40
CA ARG A 132 19.09 10.68 21.58
C ARG A 132 20.05 10.66 20.40
N GLY A 133 21.26 10.21 20.65
CA GLY A 133 22.32 10.13 19.66
C GLY A 133 22.76 11.47 19.12
N ARG A 134 23.71 11.46 18.21
CA ARG A 134 24.17 12.66 17.48
C ARG A 134 23.14 13.15 16.48
N CYS A 135 22.32 12.24 15.96
CA CYS A 135 21.23 12.56 15.03
C CYS A 135 20.05 13.31 15.70
N GLY A 136 20.01 13.41 17.05
CA GLY A 136 18.95 14.09 17.77
C GLY A 136 17.58 13.43 17.66
N LYS A 137 17.50 12.15 17.34
CA LYS A 137 16.24 11.42 17.24
C LYS A 137 15.46 11.48 18.56
N MET A 138 14.23 11.95 18.51
CA MET A 138 13.32 11.89 19.64
C MET A 138 12.91 10.45 19.92
N VAL A 139 13.15 9.99 21.13
CA VAL A 139 12.89 8.61 21.58
C VAL A 139 12.14 8.65 22.90
N SER A 140 11.11 7.84 23.00
CA SER A 140 10.36 7.63 24.23
C SER A 140 11.22 6.97 25.30
N GLU A 141 10.97 7.30 26.55
CA GLU A 141 11.65 6.72 27.71
C GLU A 141 11.45 5.21 27.87
N ILE A 142 10.43 4.63 27.22
CA ILE A 142 10.20 3.17 27.22
C ILE A 142 11.34 2.40 26.53
N PHE A 143 12.15 3.04 25.71
CA PHE A 143 13.28 2.42 25.01
C PHE A 143 14.65 2.95 25.46
N PRO A 144 15.02 2.83 26.75
CA PRO A 144 16.25 3.42 27.26
C PRO A 144 17.50 2.83 26.60
N HIS A 145 17.52 1.53 26.34
CA HIS A 145 18.66 0.85 25.74
C HIS A 145 18.72 1.02 24.21
N LEU A 146 17.59 0.90 23.51
CA LEU A 146 17.55 1.12 22.06
C LEU A 146 17.86 2.56 21.70
N GLY A 147 17.46 3.51 22.54
CA GLY A 147 17.78 4.93 22.36
C GLY A 147 19.28 5.24 22.28
N ALA A 148 20.14 4.40 22.84
CA ALA A 148 21.60 4.55 22.74
C ALA A 148 22.16 4.16 21.34
N HIS A 149 21.36 3.51 20.50
CA HIS A 149 21.78 3.00 19.20
C HIS A 149 21.16 3.72 18.00
N VAL A 150 20.40 4.81 18.22
CA VAL A 150 19.64 5.52 17.17
C VAL A 150 20.50 5.98 15.99
N ASP A 151 21.76 6.33 16.23
CA ASP A 151 22.69 6.73 15.16
C ASP A 151 23.01 5.59 14.17
N ARG A 152 22.66 4.35 14.52
CA ARG A 152 22.85 3.14 13.69
C ARG A 152 21.54 2.59 13.15
N MET A 153 20.42 3.28 13.36
CA MET A 153 19.08 2.84 12.99
C MET A 153 18.54 3.70 11.86
N ALA A 154 17.81 3.06 10.96
CA ALA A 154 16.97 3.74 9.99
C ALA A 154 15.51 3.68 10.46
N PHE A 155 14.79 4.80 10.38
CA PHE A 155 13.40 4.91 10.83
C PHE A 155 12.47 5.15 9.65
N ILE A 156 11.46 4.29 9.51
CA ILE A 156 10.42 4.43 8.51
C ILE A 156 9.11 4.68 9.24
N HIS A 157 8.66 5.95 9.27
CA HIS A 157 7.47 6.36 10.01
C HIS A 157 6.17 6.25 9.22
N SER A 158 6.26 6.13 7.90
CA SER A 158 5.10 6.14 6.99
C SER A 158 4.61 4.75 6.57
N GLY A 159 5.15 3.68 7.17
CA GLY A 159 4.66 2.33 6.93
C GLY A 159 3.23 2.16 7.44
N HIS A 160 2.32 1.67 6.60
CA HIS A 160 0.93 1.40 6.98
C HIS A 160 0.42 0.15 6.26
N THR A 161 -0.68 -0.39 6.76
CA THR A 161 -1.42 -1.47 6.12
C THR A 161 -2.84 -0.99 5.81
N GLU A 162 -3.50 -1.67 4.89
CA GLU A 162 -4.89 -1.34 4.50
C GLU A 162 -5.92 -1.72 5.57
N SER A 163 -5.51 -2.50 6.57
CA SER A 163 -6.40 -2.99 7.61
C SER A 163 -6.11 -2.36 8.96
N ASN A 164 -7.16 -1.91 9.63
CA ASN A 164 -7.15 -1.49 11.04
C ASN A 164 -7.30 -2.67 12.02
N ASN A 165 -7.45 -3.90 11.53
CA ASN A 165 -7.51 -5.11 12.33
C ASN A 165 -6.10 -5.72 12.43
N HIS A 166 -5.69 -6.11 13.64
CA HIS A 166 -4.36 -6.63 13.91
C HIS A 166 -4.00 -7.87 13.08
N SER A 167 -4.91 -8.84 12.92
CA SER A 167 -4.59 -10.08 12.22
C SER A 167 -4.29 -9.89 10.73
N PRO A 168 -5.15 -9.27 9.92
CA PRO A 168 -4.82 -8.97 8.53
C PRO A 168 -3.60 -8.06 8.39
N ALA A 169 -3.44 -7.07 9.27
CA ALA A 169 -2.30 -6.17 9.26
C ALA A 169 -0.98 -6.90 9.54
N LEU A 170 -1.00 -7.87 10.48
CA LEU A 170 0.14 -8.71 10.79
C LEU A 170 0.57 -9.56 9.58
N PHE A 171 -0.38 -10.17 8.88
CA PHE A 171 -0.06 -10.93 7.68
C PHE A 171 0.49 -10.02 6.58
N MET A 172 -0.10 -8.86 6.36
CA MET A 172 0.41 -7.88 5.40
C MET A 172 1.86 -7.49 5.71
N MET A 173 2.18 -7.19 6.97
CA MET A 173 3.53 -6.79 7.38
C MET A 173 4.57 -7.92 7.25
N ASN A 174 4.19 -9.17 7.45
CA ASN A 174 5.12 -10.30 7.39
C ASN A 174 5.18 -11.00 6.03
N CYS A 175 4.07 -11.03 5.30
CA CYS A 175 3.94 -11.81 4.06
C CYS A 175 3.57 -10.95 2.85
N GLY A 176 3.24 -9.67 3.04
CA GLY A 176 2.78 -8.80 1.97
C GLY A 176 1.31 -9.03 1.55
N LEU A 177 0.57 -9.88 2.24
CA LEU A 177 -0.83 -10.22 1.91
C LEU A 177 -1.69 -10.25 3.18
N PRO A 178 -2.93 -9.70 3.15
CA PRO A 178 -3.77 -9.54 4.34
C PRO A 178 -4.53 -10.81 4.75
N ARG A 179 -4.15 -11.97 4.23
CA ARG A 179 -4.84 -13.24 4.46
C ARG A 179 -3.88 -14.40 4.66
N MET A 180 -4.34 -15.42 5.37
CA MET A 180 -3.67 -16.71 5.50
C MET A 180 -3.90 -17.62 4.29
N GLY A 181 -3.12 -18.68 4.17
CA GLY A 181 -3.33 -19.75 3.20
C GLY A 181 -2.71 -19.49 1.83
N LEU A 182 -1.65 -18.71 1.79
CA LEU A 182 -0.79 -18.61 0.61
C LEU A 182 0.49 -19.40 0.84
N PRO A 183 1.03 -20.03 -0.22
CA PRO A 183 2.27 -20.80 -0.09
C PRO A 183 3.45 -19.93 0.30
#